data_09a5df6a037e5915e37d03d8e87ea5b1
#
_entry.id   09a5df6a037e5915e37d03d8e87ea5b1
#
_cell.length_a   1.000
_cell.length_b   1.000
_cell.length_c   1.000
_cell.angle_alpha   90.00
_cell.angle_beta   90.00
_cell.angle_gamma   90.00
#
_symmetry.space_group_name_H-M   'P 1'
#
loop_
_entity.id
_entity.type
_entity.pdbx_description
1 polymer ?
#
loop_
_entity_poly.entity_id
_entity_poly.type
_entity_poly.pdbx_seq_one_letter_code
_entity_poly.pdbx_strand_id
1 'polypeptide(L)'
;LIVPQAYFDQYPLEDIEAPRLNAPDDRSPHPVLDAMRRYLNYDDFFDDVGRRIAKASYFGLCSFLDDHVGALLDALHDSGQHEDTLVIYTSDHGELAGNHGLWTKCEMYEESVGIPLIVSGRDIPSGKVVSTQASLVDIHPTIMDATGEGLTAEDMNLPGKSLLDLV
;
A
#
# COMPACT_ATOMS: atom_id res chain seq x y z
N LEU A 1 -0.17 -11.31 -11.46
CA LEU A 1 -0.20 -9.89 -11.78
C LEU A 1 -0.35 -9.73 -13.28
N ILE A 2 -1.31 -8.91 -13.71
CA ILE A 2 -1.52 -8.55 -15.13
C ILE A 2 -1.45 -7.04 -15.20
N VAL A 3 -0.54 -6.51 -15.99
CA VAL A 3 -0.30 -5.08 -16.17
C VAL A 3 -0.37 -4.72 -17.65
N PRO A 4 -0.91 -3.55 -18.05
CA PRO A 4 -0.82 -3.11 -19.42
C PRO A 4 0.63 -2.94 -19.86
N GLN A 5 0.94 -3.34 -21.10
CA GLN A 5 2.31 -3.39 -21.64
C GLN A 5 3.06 -2.06 -21.47
N ALA A 6 2.39 -0.94 -21.75
CA ALA A 6 2.99 0.39 -21.67
C ALA A 6 3.49 0.76 -20.24
N TYR A 7 2.90 0.18 -19.19
CA TYR A 7 3.36 0.37 -17.82
C TYR A 7 4.44 -0.64 -17.43
N PHE A 8 4.35 -1.87 -17.94
CA PHE A 8 5.41 -2.86 -17.76
C PHE A 8 6.74 -2.40 -18.38
N ASP A 9 6.70 -1.84 -19.58
CA ASP A 9 7.88 -1.37 -20.32
C ASP A 9 8.62 -0.19 -19.66
N GLN A 10 8.02 0.45 -18.65
CA GLN A 10 8.69 1.48 -17.84
C GLN A 10 9.75 0.90 -16.89
N TYR A 11 9.74 -0.41 -16.68
CA TYR A 11 10.58 -1.10 -15.70
C TYR A 11 11.43 -2.19 -16.36
N PRO A 12 12.57 -1.83 -17.02
CA PRO A 12 13.49 -2.80 -17.63
C PRO A 12 13.94 -3.85 -16.62
N LEU A 13 13.94 -5.12 -17.00
CA LEU A 13 14.23 -6.22 -16.07
C LEU A 13 15.66 -6.18 -15.52
N GLU A 14 16.60 -5.60 -16.24
CA GLU A 14 17.98 -5.39 -15.80
C GLU A 14 18.09 -4.41 -14.62
N ASP A 15 17.14 -3.49 -14.48
CA ASP A 15 17.10 -2.49 -13.41
C ASP A 15 16.31 -2.98 -12.18
N ILE A 16 15.63 -4.11 -12.29
CA ILE A 16 14.86 -4.68 -11.18
C ILE A 16 15.78 -5.42 -10.23
N GLU A 17 15.91 -4.91 -9.02
CA GLU A 17 16.63 -5.60 -7.95
C GLU A 17 15.97 -6.92 -7.56
N ALA A 18 16.80 -7.92 -7.26
CA ALA A 18 16.32 -9.18 -6.71
C ALA A 18 15.56 -8.94 -5.37
N PRO A 19 14.56 -9.78 -5.04
CA PRO A 19 13.91 -9.71 -3.74
C PRO A 19 14.92 -9.88 -2.59
N ARG A 20 14.73 -9.12 -1.51
CA ARG A 20 15.59 -9.18 -0.32
C ARG A 20 15.33 -10.45 0.47
N LEU A 21 16.37 -10.98 1.12
CA LEU A 21 16.28 -12.17 1.99
C LEU A 21 15.54 -13.34 1.32
N ASN A 22 15.68 -13.45 0.00
CA ASN A 22 14.99 -14.46 -0.78
C ASN A 22 15.74 -15.79 -0.82
N ALA A 23 17.06 -15.80 -0.73
CA ALA A 23 17.83 -17.04 -0.68
C ALA A 23 17.49 -17.85 0.59
N PRO A 24 17.39 -19.19 0.52
CA PRO A 24 16.99 -20.01 1.67
C PRO A 24 17.78 -19.74 2.94
N ASP A 25 19.08 -19.50 2.83
CA ASP A 25 19.99 -19.26 3.97
C ASP A 25 19.84 -17.86 4.59
N ASP A 26 19.24 -16.92 3.88
CA ASP A 26 19.01 -15.53 4.35
C ASP A 26 17.68 -15.36 5.06
N ARG A 27 16.80 -16.36 4.97
CA ARG A 27 15.44 -16.27 5.51
C ARG A 27 15.43 -16.51 7.02
N SER A 28 14.63 -15.72 7.74
CA SER A 28 14.37 -16.00 9.16
C SER A 28 13.77 -17.40 9.34
N PRO A 29 14.38 -18.26 10.13
CA PRO A 29 13.81 -19.57 10.43
C PRO A 29 12.60 -19.41 11.36
N HIS A 30 11.44 -19.82 10.90
CA HIS A 30 10.23 -19.82 11.69
C HIS A 30 9.28 -20.93 11.21
N PRO A 31 8.80 -21.82 12.07
CA PRO A 31 8.06 -23.02 11.64
C PRO A 31 6.80 -22.71 10.84
N VAL A 32 6.10 -21.62 11.15
CA VAL A 32 4.92 -21.19 10.39
C VAL A 32 5.32 -20.67 9.01
N LEU A 33 6.34 -19.79 8.94
CA LEU A 33 6.81 -19.23 7.68
C LEU A 33 7.39 -20.33 6.76
N ASP A 34 8.09 -21.28 7.34
CA ASP A 34 8.63 -22.42 6.59
C ASP A 34 7.51 -23.34 6.08
N ALA A 35 6.45 -23.51 6.86
CA ALA A 35 5.26 -24.24 6.40
C ALA A 35 4.56 -23.50 5.25
N MET A 36 4.43 -22.18 5.33
CA MET A 36 3.85 -21.35 4.28
C MET A 36 4.68 -21.40 2.99
N ARG A 37 6.01 -21.24 3.09
CA ARG A 37 6.92 -21.34 1.92
C ARG A 37 6.76 -22.69 1.23
N ARG A 38 6.72 -23.79 2.00
CA ARG A 38 6.51 -25.15 1.44
C ARG A 38 5.12 -25.30 0.81
N TYR A 39 4.09 -24.75 1.43
CA TYR A 39 2.71 -24.86 0.92
C TYR A 39 2.52 -24.05 -0.37
N LEU A 40 3.03 -22.82 -0.39
CA LEU A 40 2.90 -21.91 -1.53
C LEU A 40 3.91 -22.23 -2.65
N ASN A 41 5.03 -22.86 -2.28
CA ASN A 41 6.05 -23.41 -3.19
C ASN A 41 6.54 -22.42 -4.27
N TYR A 42 6.71 -21.14 -3.91
CA TYR A 42 7.13 -20.11 -4.86
C TYR A 42 8.54 -20.33 -5.41
N ASP A 43 9.42 -21.03 -4.68
CA ASP A 43 10.79 -21.29 -5.10
C ASP A 43 10.86 -22.19 -6.34
N ASP A 44 9.95 -23.16 -6.46
CA ASP A 44 9.88 -24.02 -7.65
C ASP A 44 9.11 -23.34 -8.80
N PHE A 45 8.26 -22.37 -8.47
CA PHE A 45 7.43 -21.69 -9.46
C PHE A 45 8.15 -20.52 -10.15
N PHE A 46 8.99 -19.78 -9.42
CA PHE A 46 9.71 -18.63 -9.92
C PHE A 46 11.21 -18.86 -10.01
N ASP A 47 11.78 -18.79 -11.20
CA ASP A 47 13.20 -18.52 -11.39
C ASP A 47 13.52 -17.03 -11.20
N ASP A 48 14.78 -16.63 -11.33
CA ASP A 48 15.21 -15.24 -11.12
C ASP A 48 14.59 -14.28 -12.15
N VAL A 49 14.38 -14.72 -13.37
CA VAL A 49 13.73 -13.93 -14.42
C VAL A 49 12.26 -13.74 -14.09
N GLY A 50 11.58 -14.82 -13.69
CA GLY A 50 10.18 -14.77 -13.28
C GLY A 50 9.94 -13.84 -12.09
N ARG A 51 10.87 -13.82 -11.10
CA ARG A 51 10.80 -12.89 -9.97
C ARG A 51 10.94 -11.43 -10.39
N ARG A 52 11.85 -11.13 -11.32
CA ARG A 52 12.01 -9.78 -11.88
C ARG A 52 10.78 -9.35 -12.67
N ILE A 53 10.23 -10.24 -13.51
CA ILE A 53 8.99 -9.99 -14.25
C ILE A 53 7.83 -9.68 -13.29
N ALA A 54 7.68 -10.45 -12.23
CA ALA A 54 6.63 -10.24 -11.25
C ALA A 54 6.78 -8.89 -10.52
N LYS A 55 8.01 -8.51 -10.12
CA LYS A 55 8.29 -7.19 -9.51
C LYS A 55 8.07 -6.04 -10.50
N ALA A 56 8.56 -6.15 -11.72
CA ALA A 56 8.33 -5.15 -12.77
C ALA A 56 6.83 -4.97 -13.04
N SER A 57 6.07 -6.07 -13.08
CA SER A 57 4.62 -6.03 -13.21
C SER A 57 3.94 -5.32 -12.02
N TYR A 58 4.41 -5.54 -10.80
CA TYR A 58 3.90 -4.85 -9.62
C TYR A 58 4.18 -3.34 -9.68
N PHE A 59 5.40 -2.93 -10.04
CA PHE A 59 5.73 -1.51 -10.20
C PHE A 59 4.92 -0.86 -11.34
N GLY A 60 4.74 -1.58 -12.46
CA GLY A 60 3.88 -1.11 -13.55
C GLY A 60 2.42 -0.94 -13.12
N LEU A 61 1.90 -1.80 -12.23
CA LEU A 61 0.56 -1.62 -11.65
C LEU A 61 0.51 -0.40 -10.70
N CYS A 62 1.59 -0.10 -9.98
CA CYS A 62 1.66 1.13 -9.19
C CYS A 62 1.59 2.38 -10.08
N SER A 63 2.35 2.43 -11.20
CA SER A 63 2.27 3.53 -12.16
C SER A 63 0.90 3.62 -12.84
N PHE A 64 0.30 2.48 -13.16
CA PHE A 64 -1.06 2.43 -13.70
C PHE A 64 -2.09 3.02 -12.73
N LEU A 65 -1.98 2.68 -11.45
CA LEU A 65 -2.83 3.23 -10.40
C LEU A 65 -2.61 4.74 -10.22
N ASP A 66 -1.35 5.18 -10.24
CA ASP A 66 -0.98 6.60 -10.10
C ASP A 66 -1.62 7.47 -11.19
N ASP A 67 -1.57 7.04 -12.44
CA ASP A 67 -2.26 7.72 -13.56
C ASP A 67 -3.78 7.82 -13.34
N HIS A 68 -4.40 6.78 -12.76
CA HIS A 68 -5.84 6.80 -12.47
C HIS A 68 -6.16 7.71 -11.29
N VAL A 69 -5.31 7.76 -10.28
CA VAL A 69 -5.45 8.73 -9.18
C VAL A 69 -5.32 10.15 -9.73
N GLY A 70 -4.34 10.40 -10.60
CA GLY A 70 -4.19 11.69 -11.30
C GLY A 70 -5.46 12.10 -12.04
N ALA A 71 -6.00 11.22 -12.88
CA ALA A 71 -7.22 11.48 -13.63
C ALA A 71 -8.44 11.74 -12.72
N LEU A 72 -8.50 11.10 -11.57
CA LEU A 72 -9.56 11.31 -10.59
C LEU A 72 -9.44 12.69 -9.90
N LEU A 73 -8.21 13.09 -9.57
CA LEU A 73 -7.94 14.42 -9.01
C LEU A 73 -8.22 15.53 -10.03
N ASP A 74 -7.89 15.33 -11.31
CA ASP A 74 -8.23 16.26 -12.38
C ASP A 74 -9.75 16.43 -12.53
N ALA A 75 -10.50 15.32 -12.52
CA ALA A 75 -11.96 15.35 -12.59
C ALA A 75 -12.57 16.06 -11.36
N LEU A 76 -12.00 15.87 -10.17
CA LEU A 76 -12.41 16.55 -8.95
C LEU A 76 -12.20 18.06 -9.08
N HIS A 77 -11.06 18.48 -9.60
CA HIS A 77 -10.72 19.86 -9.87
C HIS A 77 -11.67 20.48 -10.90
N ASP A 78 -11.87 19.81 -12.04
CA ASP A 78 -12.71 20.27 -13.14
C ASP A 78 -14.19 20.43 -12.74
N SER A 79 -14.64 19.59 -11.80
CA SER A 79 -16.00 19.70 -11.24
C SER A 79 -16.15 20.87 -10.24
N GLY A 80 -15.06 21.52 -9.85
CA GLY A 80 -15.04 22.59 -8.85
C GLY A 80 -15.26 22.12 -7.40
N GLN A 81 -15.23 20.80 -7.15
CA GLN A 81 -15.48 20.24 -5.81
C GLN A 81 -14.21 20.07 -4.96
N HIS A 82 -13.03 20.33 -5.53
CA HIS A 82 -11.75 20.12 -4.85
C HIS A 82 -11.60 20.90 -3.53
N GLU A 83 -12.22 22.08 -3.44
CA GLU A 83 -12.19 22.92 -2.24
C GLU A 83 -13.02 22.35 -1.07
N ASP A 84 -14.00 21.49 -1.37
CA ASP A 84 -14.92 20.94 -0.39
C ASP A 84 -14.72 19.41 -0.23
N THR A 85 -13.60 18.88 -0.70
CA THR A 85 -13.31 17.44 -0.66
C THR A 85 -12.02 17.17 0.09
N LEU A 86 -12.09 16.26 1.08
CA LEU A 86 -10.94 15.64 1.70
C LEU A 86 -10.60 14.37 0.93
N VAL A 87 -9.38 14.25 0.46
CA VAL A 87 -8.87 13.06 -0.22
C VAL A 87 -7.97 12.30 0.75
N ILE A 88 -8.27 11.03 0.97
CA ILE A 88 -7.44 10.12 1.78
C ILE A 88 -6.99 8.99 0.86
N TYR A 89 -5.68 8.90 0.61
CA TYR A 89 -5.08 7.80 -0.13
C TYR A 89 -4.40 6.83 0.83
N THR A 90 -4.79 5.57 0.78
CA THR A 90 -4.22 4.50 1.60
C THR A 90 -4.40 3.15 0.92
N SER A 91 -3.90 2.08 1.54
CA SER A 91 -4.10 0.69 1.12
C SER A 91 -4.55 -0.15 2.32
N ASP A 92 -5.17 -1.28 2.06
CA ASP A 92 -5.55 -2.27 3.09
C ASP A 92 -4.34 -3.08 3.59
N HIS A 93 -3.35 -3.32 2.74
CA HIS A 93 -2.10 -4.03 3.04
C HIS A 93 -1.03 -3.71 1.99
N GLY A 94 0.19 -4.12 2.26
CA GLY A 94 1.30 -4.06 1.32
C GLY A 94 1.48 -5.34 0.49
N GLU A 95 2.68 -5.55 -0.05
CA GLU A 95 3.06 -6.69 -0.89
C GLU A 95 4.52 -7.07 -0.65
N LEU A 96 4.78 -8.32 -0.35
CA LEU A 96 6.14 -8.84 -0.12
C LEU A 96 7.00 -8.87 -1.38
N ALA A 97 6.39 -9.04 -2.55
CA ALA A 97 7.05 -9.03 -3.86
C ALA A 97 8.29 -9.93 -3.94
N GLY A 98 8.25 -11.09 -3.29
CA GLY A 98 9.33 -12.08 -3.22
C GLY A 98 10.31 -11.89 -2.05
N ASN A 99 10.22 -10.80 -1.30
CA ASN A 99 11.04 -10.63 -0.10
C ASN A 99 10.77 -11.76 0.91
N HIS A 100 11.79 -12.17 1.64
CA HIS A 100 11.72 -13.29 2.60
C HIS A 100 11.32 -14.65 1.97
N GLY A 101 11.38 -14.77 0.64
CA GLY A 101 10.91 -15.95 -0.10
C GLY A 101 9.39 -16.10 -0.12
N LEU A 102 8.66 -15.00 0.05
CA LEU A 102 7.21 -14.96 0.13
C LEU A 102 6.63 -13.92 -0.83
N TRP A 103 5.39 -14.12 -1.22
CA TRP A 103 4.59 -13.22 -2.03
C TRP A 103 3.28 -12.94 -1.30
N THR A 104 2.62 -11.85 -1.67
CA THR A 104 1.37 -11.40 -1.03
C THR A 104 1.62 -10.77 0.36
N LYS A 105 0.77 -11.02 1.37
CA LYS A 105 0.67 -10.21 2.59
C LYS A 105 0.22 -10.98 3.84
N CYS A 106 0.55 -12.24 3.93
CA CYS A 106 0.02 -13.10 5.02
C CYS A 106 0.83 -13.03 6.33
N GLU A 107 1.79 -12.14 6.43
CA GLU A 107 2.74 -11.98 7.55
C GLU A 107 2.80 -10.52 8.02
N MET A 108 3.45 -10.34 9.17
CA MET A 108 3.62 -9.03 9.82
C MET A 108 4.97 -8.37 9.48
N TYR A 109 5.54 -8.67 8.30
CA TYR A 109 6.70 -7.93 7.81
C TYR A 109 6.31 -6.52 7.37
N GLU A 110 7.28 -5.59 7.41
CA GLU A 110 7.06 -4.19 7.03
C GLU A 110 6.45 -4.07 5.63
N GLU A 111 6.87 -4.90 4.69
CA GLU A 111 6.34 -4.92 3.32
C GLU A 111 4.87 -5.33 3.24
N SER A 112 4.36 -6.04 4.23
CA SER A 112 2.94 -6.42 4.33
C SER A 112 2.10 -5.40 5.08
N VAL A 113 2.64 -4.77 6.14
CA VAL A 113 1.87 -3.92 7.05
C VAL A 113 2.15 -2.43 6.88
N GLY A 114 3.31 -2.08 6.30
CA GLY A 114 3.68 -0.71 5.99
C GLY A 114 2.94 -0.23 4.74
N ILE A 115 1.87 0.52 4.94
CA ILE A 115 1.01 1.05 3.87
C ILE A 115 1.13 2.57 3.75
N PRO A 116 0.87 3.13 2.57
CA PRO A 116 0.83 4.58 2.41
C PRO A 116 -0.37 5.17 3.16
N LEU A 117 -0.20 6.39 3.66
CA LEU A 117 -1.30 7.21 4.15
C LEU A 117 -1.02 8.67 3.78
N ILE A 118 -1.81 9.20 2.86
CA ILE A 118 -1.71 10.58 2.38
C ILE A 118 -3.07 11.24 2.56
N VAL A 119 -3.08 12.41 3.17
CA VAL A 119 -4.29 13.21 3.35
C VAL A 119 -4.09 14.54 2.66
N SER A 120 -5.04 14.94 1.83
CA SER A 120 -5.03 16.20 1.09
C SER A 120 -6.41 16.82 1.04
N GLY A 121 -6.49 18.13 1.08
CA GLY A 121 -7.76 18.86 1.01
C GLY A 121 -7.63 20.26 1.58
N ARG A 122 -8.76 20.97 1.62
CA ARG A 122 -8.84 22.27 2.26
C ARG A 122 -8.40 22.16 3.72
N ASP A 123 -7.69 23.13 4.21
CA ASP A 123 -7.18 23.22 5.59
C ASP A 123 -6.12 22.16 5.97
N ILE A 124 -5.69 21.29 5.03
CA ILE A 124 -4.57 20.36 5.21
C ILE A 124 -3.27 21.02 4.75
N PRO A 125 -2.27 21.20 5.63
CA PRO A 125 -0.99 21.80 5.27
C PRO A 125 -0.23 20.99 4.20
N SER A 126 0.15 21.64 3.11
CA SER A 126 0.95 20.99 2.05
C SER A 126 2.36 20.64 2.54
N GLY A 127 2.85 19.47 2.16
CA GLY A 127 4.23 19.01 2.41
C GLY A 127 4.53 18.65 3.87
N LYS A 128 3.53 18.61 4.75
CA LYS A 128 3.71 18.17 6.14
C LYS A 128 3.94 16.66 6.19
N VAL A 129 5.00 16.25 6.88
CA VAL A 129 5.27 14.84 7.20
C VAL A 129 5.01 14.62 8.68
N VAL A 130 4.16 13.66 8.99
CA VAL A 130 3.78 13.29 10.35
C VAL A 130 4.45 11.97 10.73
N SER A 131 5.19 11.95 11.83
CA SER A 131 5.89 10.77 12.34
C SER A 131 5.09 9.96 13.37
N THR A 132 3.91 10.43 13.73
CA THR A 132 3.01 9.72 14.65
C THR A 132 2.50 8.45 13.97
N GLN A 133 2.46 7.36 14.72
CA GLN A 133 1.92 6.08 14.23
C GLN A 133 0.42 6.23 13.94
N ALA A 134 0.03 5.79 12.76
CA ALA A 134 -1.35 5.74 12.31
C ALA A 134 -1.71 4.31 11.87
N SER A 135 -2.99 4.00 11.85
CA SER A 135 -3.50 2.69 11.47
C SER A 135 -4.80 2.83 10.67
N LEU A 136 -5.17 1.80 9.92
CA LEU A 136 -6.45 1.79 9.18
C LEU A 136 -7.68 2.00 10.09
N VAL A 137 -7.59 1.64 11.35
CA VAL A 137 -8.67 1.89 12.32
C VAL A 137 -8.93 3.38 12.56
N ASP A 138 -7.97 4.24 12.23
CA ASP A 138 -8.08 5.68 12.37
C ASP A 138 -8.86 6.35 11.22
N ILE A 139 -9.05 5.64 10.10
CA ILE A 139 -9.72 6.17 8.91
C ILE A 139 -11.20 6.48 9.19
N HIS A 140 -11.91 5.56 9.85
CA HIS A 140 -13.32 5.76 10.16
C HIS A 140 -13.56 7.02 11.03
N PRO A 141 -12.93 7.18 12.22
CA PRO A 141 -13.11 8.39 13.00
C PRO A 141 -12.62 9.67 12.29
N THR A 142 -11.64 9.58 11.41
CA THR A 142 -11.18 10.69 10.59
C THR A 142 -12.26 11.15 9.59
N ILE A 143 -12.94 10.21 8.93
CA ILE A 143 -14.04 10.51 8.00
C ILE A 143 -15.21 11.16 8.76
N MET A 144 -15.61 10.59 9.89
CA MET A 144 -16.71 11.12 10.70
C MET A 144 -16.43 12.55 11.19
N ASP A 145 -15.20 12.81 11.62
CA ASP A 145 -14.75 14.13 12.03
C ASP A 145 -14.73 15.12 10.85
N ALA A 146 -14.19 14.72 9.70
CA ALA A 146 -14.12 15.53 8.49
C ALA A 146 -15.50 15.92 7.95
N THR A 147 -16.50 15.05 8.09
CA THR A 147 -17.87 15.29 7.64
C THR A 147 -18.73 16.04 8.68
N GLY A 148 -18.26 16.14 9.92
CA GLY A 148 -18.99 16.78 11.02
C GLY A 148 -20.15 15.92 11.56
N GLU A 149 -20.26 14.64 11.15
CA GLU A 149 -21.35 13.76 11.59
C GLU A 149 -21.18 13.31 13.06
N GLY A 150 -19.95 13.31 13.55
CA GLY A 150 -19.63 12.80 14.90
C GLY A 150 -19.72 11.28 15.02
N LEU A 151 -19.14 10.75 16.07
CA LEU A 151 -19.16 9.31 16.36
C LEU A 151 -20.42 8.92 17.13
N THR A 152 -21.03 7.80 16.78
CA THR A 152 -22.14 7.22 17.55
C THR A 152 -21.63 6.64 18.88
N ALA A 153 -22.54 6.30 19.80
CA ALA A 153 -22.17 5.63 21.04
C ALA A 153 -21.50 4.25 20.82
N GLU A 154 -21.80 3.59 19.71
CA GLU A 154 -21.16 2.34 19.30
C GLU A 154 -19.76 2.60 18.75
N ASP A 155 -19.60 3.60 17.91
CA ASP A 155 -18.30 4.01 17.31
C ASP A 155 -17.29 4.44 18.37
N MET A 156 -17.75 5.07 19.46
CA MET A 156 -16.88 5.49 20.58
C MET A 156 -16.18 4.32 21.30
N ASN A 157 -16.66 3.10 21.09
CA ASN A 157 -16.03 1.89 21.64
C ASN A 157 -15.05 1.23 20.63
N LEU A 158 -14.99 1.70 19.40
CA LEU A 158 -14.04 1.21 18.40
C LEU A 158 -12.64 1.79 18.66
N PRO A 159 -11.59 1.02 18.31
CA PRO A 159 -10.24 1.58 18.32
C PRO A 159 -10.11 2.63 17.21
N GLY A 160 -9.16 3.53 17.39
CA GLY A 160 -8.83 4.57 16.41
C GLY A 160 -9.12 5.97 16.92
N LYS A 161 -8.51 6.94 16.25
CA LYS A 161 -8.64 8.37 16.53
C LYS A 161 -8.66 9.14 15.21
N SER A 162 -9.30 10.30 15.20
CA SER A 162 -9.18 11.20 14.05
C SER A 162 -7.72 11.59 13.81
N LEU A 163 -7.31 11.53 12.56
CA LEU A 163 -5.99 11.96 12.12
C LEU A 163 -5.95 13.47 11.84
N LEU A 164 -7.09 14.15 11.81
CA LEU A 164 -7.16 15.61 11.54
C LEU A 164 -6.43 16.42 12.61
N ASP A 165 -6.36 15.93 13.83
CA ASP A 165 -5.58 16.55 14.92
C ASP A 165 -4.06 16.51 14.68
N LEU A 166 -3.59 15.68 13.75
CA LEU A 166 -2.17 15.49 13.44
C LEU A 166 -1.68 16.34 12.25
N VAL A 167 -2.59 16.81 11.44
CA VAL A 167 -2.31 17.49 10.16
C VAL A 167 -2.54 19.00 10.24
#